data_64e33c4eacc52b491ac0b72c3e8ea484
#
_entry.id   64e33c4eacc52b491ac0b72c3e8ea484
#
_cell.length_a   1.000
_cell.length_b   1.000
_cell.length_c   1.000
_cell.angle_alpha   90.00
_cell.angle_beta   90.00
_cell.angle_gamma   90.00
#
_symmetry.space_group_name_H-M   'P 1'
#
loop_
_entity.id
_entity.type
_entity.pdbx_description
1 polymer ?
#
loop_
_entity_poly.entity_id
_entity_poly.type
_entity_poly.pdbx_seq_one_letter_code
_entity_poly.pdbx_strand_id
1 'polypeptide(L)'
;FGYVPKVEDCVIESRHLGLVLPDEIPELKGRLTKLADVLEKTLDIDGILKLAKSAPEILPDRSLSEINSDFGFRLPEQVKIAVASDESFCFFYEDNFRLLREMGAELIPFSPMRDKKLPEDTDGILLYGGYPELNGESLEINSSMRQSVREKITEGLPCLAECGGFMYLHEQMEDMNGSVHE
;
A
#
# COMPACT_ATOMS: atom_id res chain seq x y z
N PHE A 1 20.75 2.33 -27.39
CA PHE A 1 19.83 3.38 -26.87
C PHE A 1 20.51 4.29 -25.84
N GLY A 2 21.75 4.00 -25.41
CA GLY A 2 22.48 4.85 -24.48
C GLY A 2 22.78 4.15 -23.14
N TYR A 3 22.99 4.94 -22.08
CA TYR A 3 23.33 4.44 -20.75
C TYR A 3 22.70 5.32 -19.67
N VAL A 4 22.51 4.74 -18.48
CA VAL A 4 22.03 5.45 -17.28
C VAL A 4 23.22 5.65 -16.35
N PRO A 5 23.75 6.86 -16.21
CA PRO A 5 24.84 7.13 -15.29
C PRO A 5 24.37 7.13 -13.83
N LYS A 6 25.28 6.87 -12.90
CA LYS A 6 25.00 7.14 -11.49
C LYS A 6 24.93 8.65 -11.27
N VAL A 7 23.80 9.12 -10.71
CA VAL A 7 23.59 10.52 -10.35
C VAL A 7 23.52 10.60 -8.83
N GLU A 8 24.60 11.05 -8.18
CA GLU A 8 24.75 10.98 -6.72
C GLU A 8 23.63 11.69 -5.96
N ASP A 9 23.20 12.87 -6.43
CA ASP A 9 22.10 13.62 -5.82
C ASP A 9 20.72 12.98 -6.02
N CYS A 10 20.61 11.93 -6.83
CA CYS A 10 19.38 11.19 -7.09
C CYS A 10 19.35 9.81 -6.43
N VAL A 11 20.35 9.49 -5.61
CA VAL A 11 20.38 8.24 -4.85
C VAL A 11 19.30 8.28 -3.78
N ILE A 12 18.47 7.26 -3.76
CA ILE A 12 17.46 7.01 -2.72
C ILE A 12 18.05 5.99 -1.75
N GLU A 13 18.01 6.31 -0.46
CA GLU A 13 18.49 5.42 0.59
C GLU A 13 17.64 4.14 0.62
N SER A 14 18.30 3.03 0.94
CA SER A 14 17.63 1.75 1.12
C SER A 14 17.30 1.55 2.59
N ARG A 15 16.09 1.07 2.86
CA ARG A 15 15.64 0.61 4.16
C ARG A 15 15.57 -0.93 4.14
N HIS A 16 15.56 -1.60 5.29
CA HIS A 16 15.25 -3.03 5.30
C HIS A 16 13.84 -3.23 4.68
N LEU A 17 13.64 -4.27 3.95
CA LEU A 17 12.45 -4.55 3.13
C LEU A 17 12.20 -3.60 1.94
N GLY A 18 13.03 -2.59 1.70
CA GLY A 18 12.85 -1.76 0.52
C GLY A 18 13.41 -0.34 0.62
N LEU A 19 12.79 0.57 -0.10
CA LEU A 19 13.14 1.99 -0.12
C LEU A 19 12.35 2.77 0.93
N VAL A 20 12.84 3.94 1.29
CA VAL A 20 12.08 4.93 2.06
C VAL A 20 10.83 5.36 1.28
N LEU A 21 9.78 5.77 1.99
CA LEU A 21 8.54 6.21 1.35
C LEU A 21 8.76 7.51 0.56
N PRO A 22 8.02 7.72 -0.53
CA PRO A 22 8.15 8.93 -1.35
C PRO A 22 8.01 10.24 -0.55
N ASP A 23 7.10 10.27 0.42
CA ASP A 23 6.84 11.45 1.26
C ASP A 23 7.95 11.72 2.28
N GLU A 24 8.81 10.74 2.56
CA GLU A 24 9.97 10.88 3.44
C GLU A 24 11.21 11.42 2.71
N ILE A 25 11.19 11.46 1.36
CA ILE A 25 12.36 11.87 0.57
C ILE A 25 12.30 13.37 0.33
N PRO A 26 13.22 14.16 0.94
CA PRO A 26 13.27 15.59 0.70
C PRO A 26 13.46 15.90 -0.79
N GLU A 27 12.67 16.84 -1.31
CA GLU A 27 12.74 17.31 -2.70
C GLU A 27 12.70 16.22 -3.77
N LEU A 28 12.00 15.09 -3.53
CA LEU A 28 11.92 13.97 -4.47
C LEU A 28 11.61 14.42 -5.90
N LYS A 29 10.65 15.35 -6.08
CA LYS A 29 10.29 15.88 -7.40
C LYS A 29 11.47 16.59 -8.09
N GLY A 30 12.25 17.36 -7.35
CA GLY A 30 13.46 18.02 -7.87
C GLY A 30 14.53 17.01 -8.29
N ARG A 31 14.74 15.97 -7.47
CA ARG A 31 15.66 14.87 -7.79
C ARG A 31 15.22 14.11 -9.04
N LEU A 32 13.93 13.82 -9.19
CA LEU A 32 13.38 13.17 -10.38
C LEU A 32 13.53 14.03 -11.63
N THR A 33 13.30 15.35 -11.53
CA THR A 33 13.51 16.27 -12.65
C THR A 33 14.99 16.29 -13.08
N LYS A 34 15.91 16.37 -12.12
CA LYS A 34 17.35 16.32 -12.39
C LYS A 34 17.77 15.01 -13.07
N LEU A 35 17.19 13.88 -12.61
CA LEU A 35 17.46 12.59 -13.22
C LEU A 35 16.93 12.56 -14.67
N ALA A 36 15.72 13.08 -14.91
CA ALA A 36 15.13 13.15 -16.24
C ALA A 36 16.02 13.96 -17.21
N ASP A 37 16.52 15.14 -16.77
CA ASP A 37 17.44 15.97 -17.57
C ASP A 37 18.74 15.26 -17.94
N VAL A 38 19.22 14.36 -17.08
CA VAL A 38 20.40 13.54 -17.36
C VAL A 38 20.05 12.44 -18.37
N LEU A 39 18.92 11.75 -18.17
CA LEU A 39 18.49 10.67 -19.05
C LEU A 39 18.19 11.15 -20.47
N GLU A 40 17.58 12.33 -20.65
CA GLU A 40 17.35 12.93 -21.96
C GLU A 40 18.64 13.16 -22.75
N LYS A 41 19.77 13.36 -22.07
CA LYS A 41 21.09 13.59 -22.69
C LYS A 41 21.86 12.30 -22.95
N THR A 42 21.53 11.22 -22.24
CA THR A 42 22.32 9.99 -22.27
C THR A 42 21.57 8.81 -22.92
N LEU A 43 20.27 8.94 -23.13
CA LEU A 43 19.43 7.93 -23.77
C LEU A 43 18.81 8.46 -25.08
N ASP A 44 18.72 7.59 -26.06
CA ASP A 44 17.89 7.78 -27.27
C ASP A 44 16.42 7.48 -26.91
N ILE A 45 15.75 8.43 -26.28
CA ILE A 45 14.35 8.29 -25.84
C ILE A 45 13.42 8.03 -27.03
N ASP A 46 13.62 8.71 -28.15
CA ASP A 46 12.82 8.52 -29.36
C ASP A 46 12.97 7.11 -29.93
N GLY A 47 14.19 6.59 -29.94
CA GLY A 47 14.47 5.21 -30.35
C GLY A 47 13.81 4.18 -29.44
N ILE A 48 13.83 4.38 -28.11
CA ILE A 48 13.14 3.53 -27.13
C ILE A 48 11.64 3.55 -27.38
N LEU A 49 11.05 4.74 -27.54
CA LEU A 49 9.61 4.89 -27.81
C LEU A 49 9.20 4.25 -29.14
N LYS A 50 10.03 4.39 -30.18
CA LYS A 50 9.80 3.74 -31.47
C LYS A 50 9.81 2.22 -31.33
N LEU A 51 10.78 1.68 -30.59
CA LEU A 51 10.84 0.25 -30.29
C LEU A 51 9.61 -0.22 -29.52
N ALA A 52 9.24 0.48 -28.45
CA ALA A 52 8.06 0.13 -27.66
C ALA A 52 6.77 0.13 -28.51
N LYS A 53 6.58 1.12 -29.39
CA LYS A 53 5.43 1.18 -30.31
C LYS A 53 5.45 0.10 -31.40
N SER A 54 6.57 -0.55 -31.65
CA SER A 54 6.67 -1.66 -32.60
C SER A 54 6.30 -3.01 -32.00
N ALA A 55 6.08 -3.08 -30.69
CA ALA A 55 5.61 -4.29 -30.05
C ALA A 55 4.19 -4.64 -30.56
N PRO A 56 3.90 -5.95 -30.76
CA PRO A 56 2.55 -6.35 -31.11
C PRO A 56 1.56 -5.98 -30.01
N GLU A 57 0.34 -5.67 -30.40
CA GLU A 57 -0.74 -5.41 -29.45
C GLU A 57 -0.99 -6.66 -28.59
N ILE A 58 -0.91 -6.51 -27.29
CA ILE A 58 -1.29 -7.57 -26.34
C ILE A 58 -2.77 -7.36 -26.05
N LEU A 59 -3.60 -8.20 -26.65
CA LEU A 59 -5.01 -8.24 -26.31
C LEU A 59 -5.17 -9.09 -25.05
N PRO A 60 -5.77 -8.57 -23.99
CA PRO A 60 -6.09 -9.40 -22.84
C PRO A 60 -7.08 -10.50 -23.28
N ASP A 61 -6.81 -11.74 -22.92
CA ASP A 61 -7.70 -12.86 -23.22
C ASP A 61 -9.11 -12.65 -22.62
N ARG A 62 -9.17 -11.88 -21.53
CA ARG A 62 -10.42 -11.59 -20.81
C ARG A 62 -10.30 -10.26 -20.07
N SER A 63 -11.38 -9.50 -20.03
CA SER A 63 -11.50 -8.30 -19.18
C SER A 63 -11.72 -8.69 -17.72
N LEU A 64 -11.38 -7.80 -16.77
CA LEU A 64 -11.69 -8.00 -15.36
C LEU A 64 -13.19 -8.21 -15.12
N SER A 65 -14.05 -7.51 -15.88
CA SER A 65 -15.51 -7.70 -15.81
C SER A 65 -15.96 -9.09 -16.24
N GLU A 66 -15.28 -9.69 -17.23
CA GLU A 66 -15.55 -11.08 -17.66
C GLU A 66 -15.05 -12.09 -16.65
N ILE A 67 -13.88 -11.85 -16.05
CA ILE A 67 -13.35 -12.67 -14.96
C ILE A 67 -14.30 -12.61 -13.77
N ASN A 68 -14.76 -11.43 -13.37
CA ASN A 68 -15.71 -11.25 -12.28
C ASN A 68 -17.06 -11.91 -12.55
N SER A 69 -17.53 -11.93 -13.82
CA SER A 69 -18.76 -12.60 -14.20
C SER A 69 -18.67 -14.12 -14.05
N ASP A 70 -17.49 -14.72 -14.26
CA ASP A 70 -17.27 -16.16 -14.12
C ASP A 70 -17.17 -16.61 -12.66
N PHE A 71 -16.64 -15.77 -11.78
CA PHE A 71 -16.66 -16.08 -10.36
C PHE A 71 -18.08 -16.04 -9.78
N GLY A 72 -19.07 -15.52 -10.54
CA GLY A 72 -20.48 -15.50 -10.16
C GLY A 72 -20.75 -14.76 -8.84
N PHE A 73 -19.72 -14.10 -8.29
CA PHE A 73 -19.76 -13.52 -6.97
C PHE A 73 -20.06 -12.03 -7.10
N ARG A 74 -21.33 -11.70 -6.91
CA ARG A 74 -21.71 -10.34 -6.52
C ARG A 74 -22.17 -10.40 -5.08
N LEU A 75 -21.60 -9.52 -4.27
CA LEU A 75 -22.11 -9.30 -2.93
C LEU A 75 -23.59 -8.91 -3.05
N PRO A 76 -24.50 -9.58 -2.32
CA PRO A 76 -25.94 -9.30 -2.41
C PRO A 76 -26.30 -7.91 -1.89
N GLU A 77 -25.43 -7.35 -1.04
CA GLU A 77 -25.55 -6.01 -0.44
C GLU A 77 -24.19 -5.31 -0.50
N GLN A 78 -24.19 -4.00 -0.36
CA GLN A 78 -22.96 -3.22 -0.29
C GLN A 78 -22.22 -3.57 1.01
N VAL A 79 -21.00 -4.07 0.88
CA VAL A 79 -20.12 -4.44 2.00
C VAL A 79 -19.14 -3.31 2.25
N LYS A 80 -19.02 -2.88 3.50
CA LYS A 80 -18.08 -1.85 3.94
C LYS A 80 -16.82 -2.49 4.50
N ILE A 81 -15.69 -2.22 3.88
CA ILE A 81 -14.40 -2.75 4.28
C ILE A 81 -13.52 -1.61 4.80
N ALA A 82 -13.19 -1.64 6.08
CA ALA A 82 -12.24 -0.71 6.66
C ALA A 82 -10.82 -1.07 6.22
N VAL A 83 -10.08 -0.11 5.68
CA VAL A 83 -8.71 -0.29 5.17
C VAL A 83 -7.76 0.56 5.98
N ALA A 84 -6.81 -0.07 6.67
CA ALA A 84 -5.74 0.66 7.35
C ALA A 84 -4.90 1.42 6.32
N SER A 85 -4.80 2.74 6.48
CA SER A 85 -4.13 3.62 5.52
C SER A 85 -3.53 4.83 6.24
N ASP A 86 -2.26 4.71 6.59
CA ASP A 86 -1.41 5.78 7.12
C ASP A 86 0.06 5.42 6.90
N GLU A 87 0.99 6.11 7.55
CA GLU A 87 2.43 5.92 7.38
C GLU A 87 2.90 4.52 7.82
N SER A 88 2.15 3.88 8.73
CA SER A 88 2.43 2.51 9.19
C SER A 88 1.87 1.45 8.25
N PHE A 89 0.82 1.78 7.47
CA PHE A 89 0.10 0.85 6.60
C PHE A 89 -0.10 1.49 5.22
N CYS A 90 0.91 1.36 4.37
CA CYS A 90 0.98 2.05 3.08
C CYS A 90 1.31 1.12 1.89
N PHE A 91 1.50 -0.18 2.11
CA PHE A 91 1.81 -1.14 1.05
C PHE A 91 0.56 -1.89 0.61
N PHE A 92 -0.11 -1.35 -0.36
CA PHE A 92 -1.27 -1.98 -0.97
C PHE A 92 -1.21 -1.87 -2.50
N TYR A 93 -1.94 -2.74 -3.17
CA TYR A 93 -2.07 -2.75 -4.62
C TYR A 93 -3.40 -2.12 -5.02
N GLU A 94 -3.36 -1.03 -5.78
CA GLU A 94 -4.58 -0.36 -6.24
C GLU A 94 -5.46 -1.27 -7.10
N ASP A 95 -4.87 -2.25 -7.80
CA ASP A 95 -5.63 -3.24 -8.55
C ASP A 95 -6.53 -4.09 -7.66
N ASN A 96 -6.08 -4.45 -6.45
CA ASN A 96 -6.91 -5.15 -5.46
C ASN A 96 -8.08 -4.27 -5.01
N PHE A 97 -7.82 -2.99 -4.76
CA PHE A 97 -8.87 -2.06 -4.36
C PHE A 97 -9.88 -1.83 -5.47
N ARG A 98 -9.41 -1.72 -6.72
CA ARG A 98 -10.30 -1.63 -7.88
C ARG A 98 -11.18 -2.86 -7.99
N LEU A 99 -10.61 -4.06 -7.87
CA LEU A 99 -11.36 -5.31 -7.92
C LEU A 99 -12.43 -5.40 -6.82
N LEU A 100 -12.08 -5.07 -5.58
CA LEU A 100 -13.03 -5.06 -4.47
C LEU A 100 -14.20 -4.10 -4.72
N ARG A 101 -13.90 -2.88 -5.24
CA ARG A 101 -14.95 -1.90 -5.61
C ARG A 101 -15.84 -2.42 -6.74
N GLU A 102 -15.27 -3.06 -7.76
CA GLU A 102 -16.03 -3.67 -8.85
C GLU A 102 -16.92 -4.84 -8.36
N MET A 103 -16.50 -5.54 -7.31
CA MET A 103 -17.30 -6.57 -6.63
C MET A 103 -18.41 -6.00 -5.75
N GLY A 104 -18.48 -4.68 -5.56
CA GLY A 104 -19.52 -3.99 -4.79
C GLY A 104 -19.09 -3.59 -3.39
N ALA A 105 -17.80 -3.69 -3.03
CA ALA A 105 -17.31 -3.22 -1.73
C ALA A 105 -17.11 -1.70 -1.71
N GLU A 106 -17.48 -1.08 -0.58
CA GLU A 106 -17.09 0.26 -0.21
C GLU A 106 -15.83 0.18 0.66
N LEU A 107 -14.74 0.80 0.21
CA LEU A 107 -13.47 0.83 0.96
C LEU A 107 -13.39 2.11 1.77
N ILE A 108 -13.34 2.00 3.08
CA ILE A 108 -13.31 3.13 4.02
C ILE A 108 -11.94 3.17 4.68
N PRO A 109 -11.09 4.15 4.33
CA PRO A 109 -9.77 4.27 4.96
C PRO A 109 -9.91 4.70 6.42
N PHE A 110 -9.02 4.16 7.28
CA PHE A 110 -8.84 4.60 8.65
C PHE A 110 -7.36 4.60 9.02
N SER A 111 -6.98 5.42 10.00
CA SER A 111 -5.61 5.49 10.50
C SER A 111 -5.47 4.78 11.84
N PRO A 112 -4.79 3.64 11.91
CA PRO A 112 -4.45 3.01 13.18
C PRO A 112 -3.68 3.92 14.15
N MET A 113 -2.91 4.87 13.64
CA MET A 113 -2.16 5.82 14.45
C MET A 113 -3.01 6.97 15.01
N ARG A 114 -4.06 7.43 14.30
CA ARG A 114 -4.74 8.70 14.60
C ARG A 114 -6.21 8.57 14.95
N ASP A 115 -6.93 7.65 14.30
CA ASP A 115 -8.35 7.46 14.57
C ASP A 115 -8.56 6.73 15.90
N LYS A 116 -9.69 6.99 16.55
CA LYS A 116 -9.96 6.44 17.87
C LYS A 116 -10.72 5.12 17.86
N LYS A 117 -11.38 4.82 16.76
CA LYS A 117 -12.15 3.58 16.54
C LYS A 117 -12.24 3.26 15.05
N LEU A 118 -12.60 2.03 14.74
CA LEU A 118 -12.94 1.63 13.38
C LEU A 118 -14.13 2.44 12.85
N PRO A 119 -14.24 2.63 11.52
CA PRO A 119 -15.43 3.19 10.89
C PRO A 119 -16.69 2.44 11.31
N GLU A 120 -17.81 3.17 11.39
CA GLU A 120 -19.10 2.56 11.75
C GLU A 120 -19.62 1.66 10.63
N ASP A 121 -20.40 0.65 10.99
CA ASP A 121 -20.98 -0.33 10.06
C ASP A 121 -19.95 -1.05 9.19
N THR A 122 -18.75 -1.31 9.73
CA THR A 122 -17.70 -2.07 9.06
C THR A 122 -18.05 -3.56 9.03
N ASP A 123 -18.01 -4.16 7.84
CA ASP A 123 -18.27 -5.59 7.60
C ASP A 123 -16.98 -6.43 7.48
N GLY A 124 -15.82 -5.77 7.35
CA GLY A 124 -14.52 -6.42 7.28
C GLY A 124 -13.36 -5.44 7.44
N ILE A 125 -12.18 -5.96 7.78
CA ILE A 125 -10.96 -5.15 7.99
C ILE A 125 -9.86 -5.66 7.06
N LEU A 126 -9.15 -4.73 6.41
CA LEU A 126 -7.90 -4.97 5.70
C LEU A 126 -6.75 -4.23 6.38
N LEU A 127 -5.78 -5.00 6.86
CA LEU A 127 -4.52 -4.53 7.43
C LEU A 127 -3.39 -4.98 6.51
N TYR A 128 -3.01 -4.13 5.57
CA TYR A 128 -1.92 -4.42 4.64
C TYR A 128 -0.55 -4.15 5.24
N GLY A 129 0.48 -4.31 4.43
CA GLY A 129 1.86 -4.07 4.82
C GLY A 129 2.20 -2.60 4.98
N GLY A 130 3.39 -2.38 5.49
CA GLY A 130 3.98 -1.08 5.77
C GLY A 130 5.11 -1.23 6.76
N TYR A 131 5.31 -0.21 7.56
CA TYR A 131 6.36 -0.16 8.58
C TYR A 131 5.80 0.19 9.96
N PRO A 132 4.96 -0.66 10.56
CA PRO A 132 4.41 -0.38 11.89
C PRO A 132 5.50 -0.27 12.97
N GLU A 133 6.62 -1.00 12.81
CA GLU A 133 7.77 -0.96 13.71
C GLU A 133 8.50 0.40 13.73
N LEU A 134 8.31 1.25 12.72
CA LEU A 134 8.82 2.61 12.74
C LEU A 134 7.94 3.57 13.54
N ASN A 135 6.72 3.18 13.82
CA ASN A 135 5.70 3.98 14.48
C ASN A 135 5.13 3.28 15.73
N GLY A 136 5.89 2.32 16.30
CA GLY A 136 5.45 1.49 17.41
C GLY A 136 4.88 2.28 18.58
N GLU A 137 5.56 3.36 19.02
CA GLU A 137 5.08 4.24 20.09
C GLU A 137 3.72 4.88 19.77
N SER A 138 3.53 5.36 18.55
CA SER A 138 2.26 5.99 18.13
C SER A 138 1.11 4.99 18.09
N LEU A 139 1.39 3.77 17.64
CA LEU A 139 0.42 2.68 17.63
C LEU A 139 0.08 2.20 19.04
N GLU A 140 1.08 2.11 19.92
CA GLU A 140 0.90 1.72 21.32
C GLU A 140 0.07 2.75 22.10
N ILE A 141 0.36 4.04 21.96
CA ILE A 141 -0.38 5.12 22.62
C ILE A 141 -1.85 5.13 22.19
N ASN A 142 -2.17 4.73 20.97
CA ASN A 142 -3.54 4.68 20.48
C ASN A 142 -4.31 3.42 20.94
N SER A 143 -4.34 3.20 22.24
CA SER A 143 -5.01 2.05 22.87
C SER A 143 -6.50 1.94 22.51
N SER A 144 -7.19 3.06 22.24
CA SER A 144 -8.60 3.06 21.85
C SER A 144 -8.83 2.40 20.49
N MET A 145 -7.96 2.65 19.51
CA MET A 145 -8.05 1.97 18.20
C MET A 145 -7.70 0.50 18.33
N ARG A 146 -6.63 0.15 19.05
CA ARG A 146 -6.25 -1.26 19.29
C ARG A 146 -7.39 -2.04 19.95
N GLN A 147 -8.04 -1.44 20.93
CA GLN A 147 -9.20 -2.05 21.58
C GLN A 147 -10.36 -2.23 20.61
N SER A 148 -10.69 -1.21 19.80
CA SER A 148 -11.75 -1.28 18.79
C SER A 148 -11.52 -2.41 17.78
N VAL A 149 -10.28 -2.56 17.27
CA VAL A 149 -9.89 -3.64 16.36
C VAL A 149 -10.01 -5.00 17.05
N ARG A 150 -9.46 -5.14 18.25
CA ARG A 150 -9.52 -6.39 19.05
C ARG A 150 -10.96 -6.83 19.31
N GLU A 151 -11.81 -5.93 19.77
CA GLU A 151 -13.22 -6.20 20.06
C GLU A 151 -13.93 -6.71 18.80
N LYS A 152 -13.79 -6.01 17.68
CA LYS A 152 -14.47 -6.35 16.43
C LYS A 152 -14.02 -7.70 15.87
N ILE A 153 -12.72 -7.99 15.88
CA ILE A 153 -12.20 -9.30 15.45
C ILE A 153 -12.69 -10.41 16.39
N THR A 154 -12.71 -10.16 17.71
CA THR A 154 -13.19 -11.13 18.70
C THR A 154 -14.70 -11.39 18.57
N GLU A 155 -15.48 -10.38 18.17
CA GLU A 155 -16.89 -10.50 17.82
C GLU A 155 -17.14 -11.28 16.52
N GLY A 156 -16.08 -11.60 15.77
CA GLY A 156 -16.17 -12.40 14.53
C GLY A 156 -16.12 -11.57 13.24
N LEU A 157 -15.77 -10.28 13.33
CA LEU A 157 -15.59 -9.46 12.12
C LEU A 157 -14.44 -10.02 11.27
N PRO A 158 -14.66 -10.33 9.97
CA PRO A 158 -13.61 -10.80 9.07
C PRO A 158 -12.43 -9.82 9.00
N CYS A 159 -11.21 -10.33 9.13
CA CYS A 159 -10.00 -9.54 9.04
C CYS A 159 -8.97 -10.25 8.16
N LEU A 160 -8.43 -9.54 7.19
CA LEU A 160 -7.25 -9.96 6.44
C LEU A 160 -6.07 -9.08 6.84
N ALA A 161 -5.01 -9.71 7.34
CA ALA A 161 -3.81 -9.02 7.76
C ALA A 161 -2.57 -9.61 7.07
N GLU A 162 -1.76 -8.76 6.46
CA GLU A 162 -0.54 -9.12 5.76
C GLU A 162 0.66 -8.32 6.28
N CYS A 163 1.84 -8.97 6.39
CA CYS A 163 3.12 -8.31 6.70
C CYS A 163 2.99 -7.38 7.92
N GLY A 164 3.14 -6.07 7.77
CA GLY A 164 2.99 -5.09 8.85
C GLY A 164 1.62 -5.14 9.54
N GLY A 165 0.56 -5.38 8.78
CA GLY A 165 -0.78 -5.58 9.34
C GLY A 165 -0.88 -6.82 10.22
N PHE A 166 -0.16 -7.88 9.87
CA PHE A 166 -0.07 -9.07 10.72
C PHE A 166 0.75 -8.80 11.99
N MET A 167 1.85 -8.04 11.89
CA MET A 167 2.64 -7.60 13.07
C MET A 167 1.79 -6.81 14.06
N TYR A 168 0.94 -5.90 13.59
CA TYR A 168 0.05 -5.09 14.43
C TYR A 168 -0.96 -5.90 15.26
N LEU A 169 -1.30 -7.10 14.83
CA LEU A 169 -2.22 -7.99 15.55
C LEU A 169 -1.54 -8.84 16.62
N HIS A 170 -0.22 -8.77 16.78
CA HIS A 170 0.50 -9.47 17.85
C HIS A 170 0.37 -8.75 19.19
N GLU A 171 0.64 -9.47 20.25
CA GLU A 171 0.63 -8.92 21.62
C GLU A 171 1.77 -7.93 21.83
N GLN A 172 2.89 -8.13 21.12
CA GLN A 172 4.08 -7.29 21.23
C GLN A 172 4.76 -7.17 19.87
N MET A 173 5.33 -6.02 19.61
CA MET A 173 6.13 -5.72 18.43
C MET A 173 7.42 -5.01 18.84
N GLU A 174 8.56 -5.50 18.37
CA GLU A 174 9.85 -4.86 18.56
C GLU A 174 10.12 -3.84 17.47
N ASP A 175 10.53 -2.63 17.84
CA ASP A 175 10.93 -1.58 16.91
C ASP A 175 12.39 -1.75 16.43
N MET A 176 12.82 -0.87 15.50
CA MET A 176 14.17 -0.90 14.94
C MET A 176 15.29 -0.61 15.97
N ASN A 177 14.96 -0.13 17.16
CA ASN A 177 15.89 0.18 18.24
C ASN A 177 15.90 -0.94 19.31
N GLY A 178 15.09 -1.97 19.15
CA GLY A 178 14.92 -3.05 20.13
C GLY A 178 13.96 -2.70 21.27
N SER A 179 13.17 -1.64 21.15
CA SER A 179 12.10 -1.33 22.11
C SER A 179 10.87 -2.17 21.78
N VAL A 180 10.25 -2.70 22.81
CA VAL A 180 9.05 -3.54 22.68
C VAL A 180 7.82 -2.68 22.94
N HIS A 181 6.86 -2.74 22.04
CA HIS A 181 5.56 -2.06 22.08
C HIS A 181 4.43 -3.09 22.20
N GLU A 182 3.39 -2.77 23.01
CA GLU A 182 2.21 -3.62 23.24
C GLU A 182 1.02 -3.26 22.35
#